data_625d30a3289f1aa0b72f19c18231156e
#
_entry.id   625d30a3289f1aa0b72f19c18231156e
#
_cell.length_a   1.000
_cell.length_b   1.000
_cell.length_c   1.000
_cell.angle_alpha   90.00
_cell.angle_beta   90.00
_cell.angle_gamma   90.00
#
_symmetry.space_group_name_H-M   'P 1'
#
loop_
_entity.id
_entity.type
_entity.pdbx_description
1 polymer ?
#
loop_
_entity_poly.entity_id
_entity_poly.type
_entity_poly.pdbx_seq_one_letter_code
_entity_poly.pdbx_strand_id
1 'polypeptide(L)'
;MNAVELESVTHRYGKVQALDGLNLTVRQGEMFGFLGRNGAGKTTTLKLLMGLLRPDAGNITVLGRSVKRMPAGLKQRIGYVCQEPNFYPWMTADQLGAFVGSFYPAWDGPEFGRLLRMLDVPRDRRASEMSGGTRTKLGLALALAPRPELLLLDEPTAGLDPVARREFNDQLQALQREQGTTVMFSSHLVGEVEQLAQRVGIIQGGSCRFEGEVGALRMRVRRIVAHIADPADTAIMPGAGFTRLRGDIWQAEPALWSAAGWPPGAVETLSLEDIFLAFARTDSVSA
;
A
#
# COMPACT_ATOMS: atom_id res chain seq x y z
N MET A 1 -7.87 16.24 5.09
CA MET A 1 -6.65 16.29 5.96
C MET A 1 -5.84 15.04 5.65
N ASN A 2 -4.51 15.09 5.76
CA ASN A 2 -3.66 13.94 5.46
C ASN A 2 -3.38 13.14 6.74
N ALA A 3 -3.46 11.80 6.63
CA ALA A 3 -3.07 10.89 7.70
C ALA A 3 -1.56 10.58 7.63
N VAL A 4 -1.00 10.57 6.41
CA VAL A 4 0.43 10.34 6.16
C VAL A 4 0.94 11.34 5.14
N GLU A 5 2.11 11.91 5.40
CA GLU A 5 2.85 12.76 4.47
C GLU A 5 4.33 12.39 4.53
N LEU A 6 4.91 12.08 3.38
CA LEU A 6 6.34 11.88 3.18
C LEU A 6 6.84 12.92 2.19
N GLU A 7 7.89 13.65 2.56
CA GLU A 7 8.50 14.71 1.76
C GLU A 7 9.98 14.40 1.56
N SER A 8 10.36 14.04 0.33
CA SER A 8 11.73 13.73 -0.10
C SER A 8 12.46 12.76 0.83
N VAL A 9 11.76 11.70 1.25
CA VAL A 9 12.26 10.75 2.25
C VAL A 9 13.30 9.82 1.63
N THR A 10 14.48 9.79 2.24
CA THR A 10 15.59 8.91 1.86
C THR A 10 15.97 8.02 3.03
N HIS A 11 16.24 6.74 2.74
CA HIS A 11 16.73 5.79 3.73
C HIS A 11 17.65 4.73 3.13
N ARG A 12 18.74 4.41 3.83
CA ARG A 12 19.75 3.43 3.40
C ARG A 12 20.00 2.37 4.46
N TYR A 13 20.18 1.14 4.02
CA TYR A 13 20.73 0.06 4.82
C TYR A 13 22.19 -0.16 4.40
N GLY A 14 23.11 0.45 5.12
CA GLY A 14 24.54 0.44 4.72
C GLY A 14 24.73 1.03 3.33
N LYS A 15 25.13 0.19 2.34
CA LYS A 15 25.33 0.63 0.95
C LYS A 15 24.07 0.59 0.10
N VAL A 16 23.02 -0.08 0.55
CA VAL A 16 21.77 -0.25 -0.21
C VAL A 16 20.84 0.91 0.05
N GLN A 17 20.49 1.65 -0.99
CA GLN A 17 19.46 2.71 -0.94
C GLN A 17 18.07 2.08 -1.06
N ALA A 18 17.32 2.09 0.04
CA ALA A 18 15.99 1.52 0.09
C ALA A 18 14.91 2.53 -0.30
N LEU A 19 15.11 3.81 0.03
CA LEU A 19 14.25 4.92 -0.40
C LEU A 19 15.11 6.05 -0.95
N ASP A 20 14.65 6.67 -2.03
CA ASP A 20 15.33 7.73 -2.76
C ASP A 20 14.37 8.89 -3.05
N GLY A 21 14.34 9.86 -2.16
CA GLY A 21 13.49 11.04 -2.28
C GLY A 21 11.99 10.74 -2.37
N LEU A 22 11.51 9.73 -1.63
CA LEU A 22 10.10 9.31 -1.66
C LEU A 22 9.19 10.44 -1.21
N ASN A 23 8.24 10.81 -2.08
CA ASN A 23 7.11 11.69 -1.76
C ASN A 23 5.83 10.85 -1.82
N LEU A 24 4.97 10.96 -0.81
CA LEU A 24 3.72 10.21 -0.75
C LEU A 24 2.74 10.87 0.22
N THR A 25 1.45 10.81 -0.13
CA THR A 25 0.38 11.37 0.70
C THR A 25 -0.78 10.38 0.83
N VAL A 26 -1.22 10.11 2.06
CA VAL A 26 -2.42 9.30 2.35
C VAL A 26 -3.45 10.18 3.06
N ARG A 27 -4.66 10.26 2.54
CA ARG A 27 -5.75 11.06 3.11
C ARG A 27 -6.42 10.33 4.26
N GLN A 28 -6.98 11.08 5.20
CA GLN A 28 -7.75 10.47 6.29
C GLN A 28 -9.00 9.75 5.76
N GLY A 29 -9.29 8.57 6.32
CA GLY A 29 -10.46 7.77 6.00
C GLY A 29 -10.38 7.01 4.67
N GLU A 30 -9.29 7.15 3.88
CA GLU A 30 -9.14 6.40 2.63
C GLU A 30 -8.50 5.02 2.84
N MET A 31 -8.75 4.14 1.88
CA MET A 31 -8.01 2.91 1.71
C MET A 31 -6.99 3.11 0.59
N PHE A 32 -5.70 3.16 0.96
CA PHE A 32 -4.58 3.46 0.08
C PHE A 32 -3.74 2.22 -0.19
N GLY A 33 -3.61 1.85 -1.47
CA GLY A 33 -2.75 0.76 -1.92
C GLY A 33 -1.32 1.23 -2.19
N PHE A 34 -0.33 0.61 -1.57
CA PHE A 34 1.08 0.88 -1.81
C PHE A 34 1.71 -0.25 -2.62
N LEU A 35 1.66 -0.10 -3.95
CA LEU A 35 1.98 -1.14 -4.93
C LEU A 35 3.45 -1.08 -5.35
N GLY A 36 4.14 -2.22 -5.36
CA GLY A 36 5.52 -2.31 -5.80
C GLY A 36 6.07 -3.72 -5.74
N ARG A 37 7.13 -3.99 -6.51
CA ARG A 37 7.83 -5.28 -6.47
C ARG A 37 8.52 -5.50 -5.11
N ASN A 38 8.95 -6.74 -4.85
CA ASN A 38 9.79 -7.04 -3.70
C ASN A 38 11.09 -6.25 -3.78
N GLY A 39 11.51 -5.65 -2.66
CA GLY A 39 12.67 -4.77 -2.60
C GLY A 39 12.43 -3.33 -3.05
N ALA A 40 11.22 -2.94 -3.47
CA ALA A 40 10.94 -1.57 -3.91
C ALA A 40 10.97 -0.51 -2.79
N GLY A 41 10.97 -0.92 -1.50
CA GLY A 41 10.99 -0.03 -0.35
C GLY A 41 9.70 0.00 0.48
N LYS A 42 8.69 -0.84 0.16
CA LYS A 42 7.37 -0.85 0.82
C LYS A 42 7.47 -1.06 2.34
N THR A 43 8.05 -2.16 2.79
CA THR A 43 8.26 -2.48 4.22
C THR A 43 9.10 -1.41 4.93
N THR A 44 10.13 -0.87 4.25
CA THR A 44 10.96 0.22 4.79
C THR A 44 10.11 1.45 5.05
N THR A 45 9.24 1.83 4.12
CA THR A 45 8.31 2.95 4.27
C THR A 45 7.39 2.75 5.47
N LEU A 46 6.75 1.57 5.60
CA LEU A 46 5.86 1.28 6.74
C LEU A 46 6.61 1.32 8.08
N LYS A 47 7.83 0.79 8.15
CA LYS A 47 8.68 0.86 9.36
C LYS A 47 9.07 2.30 9.73
N LEU A 48 9.32 3.15 8.75
CA LEU A 48 9.57 4.58 8.97
C LEU A 48 8.33 5.28 9.51
N LEU A 49 7.14 5.00 8.95
CA LEU A 49 5.86 5.53 9.43
C LEU A 49 5.56 5.12 10.88
N MET A 50 5.97 3.91 11.29
CA MET A 50 5.87 3.44 12.67
C MET A 50 6.95 4.01 13.61
N GLY A 51 7.92 4.76 13.09
CA GLY A 51 9.08 5.22 13.86
C GLY A 51 9.98 4.09 14.35
N LEU A 52 9.93 2.92 13.69
CA LEU A 52 10.86 1.80 13.92
C LEU A 52 12.21 2.03 13.24
N LEU A 53 12.23 2.88 12.23
CA LEU A 53 13.41 3.35 11.52
C LEU A 53 13.42 4.89 11.54
N ARG A 54 14.60 5.48 11.31
CA ARG A 54 14.76 6.92 11.11
C ARG A 54 15.13 7.20 9.67
N PRO A 55 14.53 8.20 9.01
CA PRO A 55 14.95 8.61 7.68
C PRO A 55 16.34 9.27 7.76
N ASP A 56 17.17 9.05 6.73
CA ASP A 56 18.46 9.73 6.58
C ASP A 56 18.26 11.16 6.12
N ALA A 57 17.24 11.40 5.28
CA ALA A 57 16.82 12.74 4.84
C ALA A 57 15.31 12.82 4.63
N GLY A 58 14.80 14.03 4.52
CA GLY A 58 13.39 14.31 4.34
C GLY A 58 12.58 14.38 5.63
N ASN A 59 11.27 14.54 5.47
CA ASN A 59 10.33 14.67 6.57
C ASN A 59 9.21 13.65 6.45
N ILE A 60 8.76 13.16 7.59
CA ILE A 60 7.61 12.26 7.69
C ILE A 60 6.66 12.79 8.75
N THR A 61 5.41 12.97 8.36
CA THR A 61 4.31 13.36 9.24
C THR A 61 3.26 12.27 9.25
N VAL A 62 2.84 11.84 10.43
CA VAL A 62 1.77 10.86 10.64
C VAL A 62 0.75 11.45 11.60
N LEU A 63 -0.52 11.46 11.20
CA LEU A 63 -1.64 12.05 11.95
C LEU A 63 -1.32 13.47 12.46
N GLY A 64 -0.69 14.29 11.60
CA GLY A 64 -0.29 15.66 11.88
C GLY A 64 0.91 15.82 12.82
N ARG A 65 1.67 14.75 13.11
CA ARG A 65 2.84 14.75 13.99
C ARG A 65 4.08 14.21 13.29
N SER A 66 5.21 14.88 13.47
CA SER A 66 6.49 14.38 12.95
C SER A 66 6.93 13.09 13.64
N VAL A 67 7.33 12.09 12.83
CA VAL A 67 7.83 10.80 13.35
C VAL A 67 9.21 10.89 14.00
N LYS A 68 9.98 11.99 13.80
CA LYS A 68 11.29 12.21 14.44
C LYS A 68 11.21 12.16 15.98
N ARG A 69 10.04 12.50 16.53
CA ARG A 69 9.70 12.44 17.96
C ARG A 69 8.34 11.77 18.10
N MET A 70 8.27 10.47 17.82
CA MET A 70 7.00 9.73 17.89
C MET A 70 6.66 9.43 19.37
N PRO A 71 5.76 10.18 20.01
CA PRO A 71 5.36 9.92 21.38
C PRO A 71 4.52 8.65 21.46
N ALA A 72 4.49 8.00 22.65
CA ALA A 72 3.72 6.78 22.88
C ALA A 72 2.24 6.95 22.53
N GLY A 73 1.63 8.08 22.85
CA GLY A 73 0.24 8.39 22.53
C GLY A 73 -0.04 8.45 21.02
N LEU A 74 0.94 8.78 20.18
CA LEU A 74 0.78 8.69 18.71
C LEU A 74 0.81 7.23 18.26
N LYS A 75 1.72 6.41 18.80
CA LYS A 75 1.80 4.98 18.45
C LYS A 75 0.52 4.24 18.79
N GLN A 76 -0.15 4.60 19.87
CA GLN A 76 -1.44 4.01 20.26
C GLN A 76 -2.58 4.29 19.29
N ARG A 77 -2.44 5.33 18.43
CA ARG A 77 -3.41 5.68 17.38
C ARG A 77 -3.13 4.98 16.05
N ILE A 78 -2.06 4.17 15.98
CA ILE A 78 -1.60 3.50 14.76
C ILE A 78 -1.61 2.00 15.01
N GLY A 79 -2.39 1.26 14.21
CA GLY A 79 -2.29 -0.20 14.13
C GLY A 79 -1.25 -0.60 13.09
N TYR A 80 -0.49 -1.65 13.37
CA TYR A 80 0.48 -2.20 12.41
C TYR A 80 0.44 -3.72 12.38
N VAL A 81 0.32 -4.28 11.19
CA VAL A 81 0.45 -5.71 10.94
C VAL A 81 1.62 -5.92 9.99
N CYS A 82 2.66 -6.61 10.45
CA CYS A 82 3.80 -6.96 9.61
C CYS A 82 3.50 -8.16 8.71
N GLN A 83 4.28 -8.36 7.66
CA GLN A 83 4.12 -9.41 6.66
C GLN A 83 4.04 -10.81 7.29
N GLU A 84 4.86 -11.09 8.29
CA GLU A 84 4.88 -12.35 9.05
C GLU A 84 4.71 -12.04 10.54
N PRO A 85 3.47 -11.95 11.05
CA PRO A 85 3.24 -11.72 12.48
C PRO A 85 3.83 -12.86 13.31
N ASN A 86 4.75 -12.50 14.20
CA ASN A 86 5.43 -13.45 15.06
C ASN A 86 4.99 -13.19 16.51
N PHE A 87 4.22 -14.11 17.06
CA PHE A 87 3.68 -14.05 18.40
C PHE A 87 4.45 -15.01 19.33
N TYR A 88 4.32 -14.83 20.63
CA TYR A 88 4.80 -15.81 21.60
C TYR A 88 4.11 -17.16 21.36
N PRO A 89 4.86 -18.21 20.96
CA PRO A 89 4.28 -19.44 20.42
C PRO A 89 3.39 -20.19 21.40
N TRP A 90 3.60 -20.00 22.71
CA TRP A 90 2.83 -20.63 23.77
C TRP A 90 1.54 -19.88 24.17
N MET A 91 1.37 -18.64 23.75
CA MET A 91 0.19 -17.83 24.06
C MET A 91 -0.98 -18.17 23.15
N THR A 92 -2.17 -18.19 23.71
CA THR A 92 -3.43 -18.23 22.97
C THR A 92 -3.80 -16.82 22.47
N ALA A 93 -4.82 -16.72 21.57
CA ALA A 93 -5.32 -15.42 21.11
C ALA A 93 -5.81 -14.57 22.28
N ASP A 94 -6.53 -15.15 23.25
CA ASP A 94 -7.00 -14.42 24.42
C ASP A 94 -5.84 -13.92 25.31
N GLN A 95 -4.80 -14.74 25.51
CA GLN A 95 -3.61 -14.33 26.25
C GLN A 95 -2.83 -13.22 25.56
N LEU A 96 -2.71 -13.30 24.22
CA LEU A 96 -2.11 -12.24 23.41
C LEU A 96 -2.93 -10.96 23.47
N GLY A 97 -4.25 -11.06 23.44
CA GLY A 97 -5.14 -9.90 23.61
C GLY A 97 -4.97 -9.22 24.97
N ALA A 98 -4.91 -10.00 26.05
CA ALA A 98 -4.66 -9.46 27.41
C ALA A 98 -3.27 -8.82 27.50
N PHE A 99 -2.23 -9.46 26.94
CA PHE A 99 -0.87 -8.95 26.93
C PHE A 99 -0.76 -7.64 26.14
N VAL A 100 -1.21 -7.60 24.91
CA VAL A 100 -1.17 -6.41 24.06
C VAL A 100 -2.04 -5.31 24.65
N GLY A 101 -3.24 -5.66 25.13
CA GLY A 101 -4.17 -4.72 25.73
C GLY A 101 -3.58 -3.95 26.94
N SER A 102 -2.64 -4.55 27.66
CA SER A 102 -1.97 -3.87 28.78
C SER A 102 -1.17 -2.63 28.40
N PHE A 103 -0.82 -2.47 27.10
CA PHE A 103 -0.10 -1.31 26.56
C PHE A 103 -1.04 -0.19 26.04
N TYR A 104 -2.34 -0.46 25.97
CA TYR A 104 -3.31 0.47 25.40
C TYR A 104 -4.33 0.90 26.46
N PRO A 105 -4.31 2.17 26.92
CA PRO A 105 -5.30 2.67 27.87
C PRO A 105 -6.75 2.54 27.41
N ALA A 106 -6.96 2.62 26.08
CA ALA A 106 -8.28 2.51 25.43
C ALA A 106 -8.53 1.11 24.84
N TRP A 107 -7.92 0.05 25.40
CA TRP A 107 -8.18 -1.32 24.94
C TRP A 107 -9.64 -1.72 25.13
N ASP A 108 -10.26 -2.16 24.03
CA ASP A 108 -11.63 -2.66 24.01
C ASP A 108 -11.65 -4.20 23.93
N GLY A 109 -11.66 -4.86 25.10
CA GLY A 109 -11.70 -6.34 25.19
C GLY A 109 -12.92 -6.98 24.53
N PRO A 110 -14.16 -6.47 24.74
CA PRO A 110 -15.35 -6.87 23.99
C PRO A 110 -15.17 -6.77 22.47
N GLU A 111 -14.63 -5.65 21.98
CA GLU A 111 -14.34 -5.47 20.55
C GLU A 111 -13.31 -6.47 20.05
N PHE A 112 -12.22 -6.71 20.79
CA PHE A 112 -11.25 -7.74 20.44
C PHE A 112 -11.93 -9.11 20.28
N GLY A 113 -12.80 -9.49 21.22
CA GLY A 113 -13.57 -10.74 21.13
C GLY A 113 -14.52 -10.79 19.92
N ARG A 114 -15.12 -9.64 19.53
CA ARG A 114 -15.93 -9.51 18.32
C ARG A 114 -15.10 -9.71 17.06
N LEU A 115 -13.91 -9.08 17.00
CA LEU A 115 -12.99 -9.19 15.88
C LEU A 115 -12.47 -10.61 15.70
N LEU A 116 -12.14 -11.33 16.78
CA LEU A 116 -11.73 -12.74 16.69
C LEU A 116 -12.82 -13.60 16.05
N ARG A 117 -14.09 -13.39 16.43
CA ARG A 117 -15.22 -14.12 15.82
C ARG A 117 -15.39 -13.76 14.34
N MET A 118 -15.37 -12.47 14.01
CA MET A 118 -15.56 -11.98 12.64
C MET A 118 -14.46 -12.48 11.69
N LEU A 119 -13.22 -12.57 12.18
CA LEU A 119 -12.06 -13.01 11.42
C LEU A 119 -11.83 -14.52 11.47
N ASP A 120 -12.72 -15.27 12.15
CA ASP A 120 -12.60 -16.73 12.35
C ASP A 120 -11.25 -17.13 12.98
N VAL A 121 -10.88 -16.44 14.07
CA VAL A 121 -9.67 -16.74 14.84
C VAL A 121 -10.04 -17.51 16.12
N PRO A 122 -9.54 -18.75 16.31
CA PRO A 122 -9.81 -19.53 17.52
C PRO A 122 -9.14 -18.90 18.74
N ARG A 123 -9.93 -18.67 19.81
CA ARG A 123 -9.51 -17.89 20.98
C ARG A 123 -8.53 -18.66 21.89
N ASP A 124 -8.72 -19.95 21.99
CA ASP A 124 -8.01 -20.87 22.90
C ASP A 124 -6.83 -21.60 22.25
N ARG A 125 -6.67 -21.49 20.92
CA ARG A 125 -5.57 -22.09 20.20
C ARG A 125 -4.28 -21.29 20.39
N ARG A 126 -3.15 -22.00 20.59
CA ARG A 126 -1.83 -21.37 20.72
C ARG A 126 -1.34 -20.82 19.38
N ALA A 127 -0.58 -19.73 19.41
CA ALA A 127 -0.05 -19.12 18.20
C ALA A 127 0.83 -20.07 17.36
N SER A 128 1.56 -20.99 18.01
CA SER A 128 2.35 -22.04 17.34
C SER A 128 1.50 -23.02 16.52
N GLU A 129 0.23 -23.17 16.85
CA GLU A 129 -0.70 -24.11 16.20
C GLU A 129 -1.55 -23.44 15.12
N MET A 130 -1.42 -22.12 14.96
CA MET A 130 -2.16 -21.33 13.97
C MET A 130 -1.45 -21.35 12.61
N SER A 131 -2.22 -21.41 11.53
CA SER A 131 -1.71 -21.17 10.17
C SER A 131 -1.17 -19.74 10.02
N GLY A 132 -0.36 -19.47 8.99
CA GLY A 132 0.11 -18.12 8.67
C GLY A 132 -1.05 -17.13 8.50
N GLY A 133 -2.08 -17.53 7.76
CA GLY A 133 -3.29 -16.72 7.57
C GLY A 133 -4.04 -16.44 8.87
N THR A 134 -4.17 -17.43 9.75
CA THR A 134 -4.80 -17.24 11.07
C THR A 134 -3.98 -16.28 11.94
N ARG A 135 -2.65 -16.35 11.89
CA ARG A 135 -1.78 -15.37 12.59
C ARG A 135 -1.93 -13.96 12.04
N THR A 136 -2.05 -13.81 10.72
CA THR A 136 -2.31 -12.48 10.11
C THR A 136 -3.66 -11.92 10.56
N LYS A 137 -4.71 -12.73 10.56
CA LYS A 137 -6.05 -12.36 11.07
C LYS A 137 -6.02 -11.99 12.56
N LEU A 138 -5.27 -12.73 13.39
CA LEU A 138 -5.03 -12.37 14.79
C LEU A 138 -4.30 -11.03 14.92
N GLY A 139 -3.25 -10.81 14.11
CA GLY A 139 -2.54 -9.53 14.05
C GLY A 139 -3.47 -8.37 13.71
N LEU A 140 -4.38 -8.57 12.76
CA LEU A 140 -5.40 -7.59 12.40
C LEU A 140 -6.36 -7.31 13.56
N ALA A 141 -6.85 -8.36 14.25
CA ALA A 141 -7.71 -8.19 15.42
C ALA A 141 -7.02 -7.40 16.54
N LEU A 142 -5.74 -7.72 16.82
CA LEU A 142 -4.94 -7.01 17.82
C LEU A 142 -4.69 -5.54 17.45
N ALA A 143 -4.45 -5.26 16.16
CA ALA A 143 -4.20 -3.91 15.66
C ALA A 143 -5.47 -3.04 15.63
N LEU A 144 -6.64 -3.63 15.43
CA LEU A 144 -7.93 -2.93 15.33
C LEU A 144 -8.65 -2.76 16.68
N ALA A 145 -8.42 -3.63 17.66
CA ALA A 145 -9.09 -3.57 18.96
C ALA A 145 -8.92 -2.22 19.70
N PRO A 146 -7.77 -1.52 19.60
CA PRO A 146 -7.64 -0.17 20.14
C PRO A 146 -8.34 0.92 19.33
N ARG A 147 -9.03 0.59 18.22
CA ARG A 147 -9.68 1.52 17.28
C ARG A 147 -8.71 2.58 16.74
N PRO A 148 -7.65 2.18 16.01
CA PRO A 148 -6.64 3.10 15.50
C PRO A 148 -7.23 4.05 14.44
N GLU A 149 -6.66 5.24 14.34
CA GLU A 149 -6.99 6.21 13.28
C GLU A 149 -6.28 5.87 11.96
N LEU A 150 -5.14 5.20 12.04
CA LEU A 150 -4.34 4.72 10.91
C LEU A 150 -3.98 3.25 11.10
N LEU A 151 -4.29 2.42 10.11
CA LEU A 151 -3.90 1.03 10.04
C LEU A 151 -2.87 0.83 8.92
N LEU A 152 -1.70 0.33 9.27
CA LEU A 152 -0.61 0.02 8.34
C LEU A 152 -0.49 -1.51 8.20
N LEU A 153 -0.60 -2.02 6.97
CA LEU A 153 -0.56 -3.45 6.68
C LEU A 153 0.57 -3.76 5.69
N ASP A 154 1.49 -4.62 6.09
CA ASP A 154 2.62 -5.02 5.25
C ASP A 154 2.34 -6.37 4.60
N GLU A 155 1.94 -6.36 3.33
CA GLU A 155 1.58 -7.53 2.53
C GLU A 155 0.64 -8.52 3.28
N PRO A 156 -0.52 -8.05 3.80
CA PRO A 156 -1.31 -8.80 4.78
C PRO A 156 -1.91 -10.10 4.24
N THR A 157 -1.95 -10.28 2.93
CA THR A 157 -2.50 -11.47 2.26
C THR A 157 -1.41 -12.36 1.66
N ALA A 158 -0.13 -12.05 1.91
CA ALA A 158 0.97 -12.87 1.45
C ALA A 158 0.84 -14.30 2.02
N GLY A 159 0.92 -15.31 1.14
CA GLY A 159 0.79 -16.71 1.53
C GLY A 159 -0.65 -17.20 1.77
N LEU A 160 -1.67 -16.37 1.57
CA LEU A 160 -3.06 -16.81 1.51
C LEU A 160 -3.41 -17.37 0.13
N ASP A 161 -4.21 -18.44 0.11
CA ASP A 161 -4.83 -18.89 -1.12
C ASP A 161 -5.84 -17.83 -1.66
N PRO A 162 -6.29 -17.95 -2.93
CA PRO A 162 -7.17 -16.94 -3.52
C PRO A 162 -8.50 -16.74 -2.79
N VAL A 163 -9.06 -17.81 -2.18
CA VAL A 163 -10.34 -17.73 -1.46
C VAL A 163 -10.15 -17.00 -0.14
N ALA A 164 -9.18 -17.44 0.67
CA ALA A 164 -8.85 -16.82 1.94
C ALA A 164 -8.44 -15.34 1.79
N ARG A 165 -7.74 -15.00 0.68
CA ARG A 165 -7.39 -13.62 0.35
C ARG A 165 -8.62 -12.77 0.11
N ARG A 166 -9.57 -13.26 -0.69
CA ARG A 166 -10.81 -12.55 -0.98
C ARG A 166 -11.62 -12.29 0.28
N GLU A 167 -11.78 -13.32 1.11
CA GLU A 167 -12.46 -13.21 2.41
C GLU A 167 -11.80 -12.18 3.32
N PHE A 168 -10.46 -12.19 3.42
CA PHE A 168 -9.70 -11.20 4.19
C PHE A 168 -9.95 -9.79 3.68
N ASN A 169 -9.92 -9.59 2.37
CA ASN A 169 -10.13 -8.29 1.74
C ASN A 169 -11.55 -7.77 2.01
N ASP A 170 -12.57 -8.63 1.88
CA ASP A 170 -13.96 -8.28 2.16
C ASP A 170 -14.15 -7.90 3.63
N GLN A 171 -13.54 -8.65 4.56
CA GLN A 171 -13.55 -8.36 5.99
C GLN A 171 -12.84 -7.04 6.31
N LEU A 172 -11.67 -6.78 5.70
CA LEU A 172 -10.92 -5.54 5.88
C LEU A 172 -11.72 -4.32 5.40
N GLN A 173 -12.39 -4.42 4.24
CA GLN A 173 -13.27 -3.38 3.74
C GLN A 173 -14.44 -3.09 4.68
N ALA A 174 -15.08 -4.16 5.18
CA ALA A 174 -16.21 -4.02 6.10
C ALA A 174 -15.78 -3.29 7.39
N LEU A 175 -14.65 -3.70 7.98
CA LEU A 175 -14.07 -3.09 9.18
C LEU A 175 -13.67 -1.63 8.96
N GLN A 176 -13.05 -1.33 7.82
CA GLN A 176 -12.65 0.04 7.47
C GLN A 176 -13.89 0.96 7.36
N ARG A 177 -14.96 0.50 6.71
CA ARG A 177 -16.20 1.27 6.58
C ARG A 177 -16.90 1.47 7.93
N GLU A 178 -16.89 0.45 8.79
CA GLU A 178 -17.51 0.50 10.12
C GLU A 178 -16.79 1.49 11.04
N GLN A 179 -15.46 1.47 11.04
CA GLN A 179 -14.64 2.25 11.99
C GLN A 179 -14.18 3.60 11.42
N GLY A 180 -14.27 3.82 10.11
CA GLY A 180 -13.74 5.03 9.45
C GLY A 180 -12.20 5.14 9.50
N THR A 181 -11.50 4.06 9.80
CA THR A 181 -10.05 4.01 9.92
C THR A 181 -9.38 4.28 8.57
N THR A 182 -8.32 5.08 8.57
CA THR A 182 -7.44 5.20 7.39
C THR A 182 -6.63 3.91 7.25
N VAL A 183 -6.61 3.30 6.08
CA VAL A 183 -5.85 2.08 5.82
C VAL A 183 -4.80 2.33 4.75
N MET A 184 -3.54 2.04 5.05
CA MET A 184 -2.46 1.93 4.07
C MET A 184 -1.94 0.50 4.06
N PHE A 185 -2.10 -0.18 2.93
CA PHE A 185 -1.62 -1.56 2.78
C PHE A 185 -0.60 -1.67 1.65
N SER A 186 0.50 -2.37 1.91
CA SER A 186 1.45 -2.71 0.85
C SER A 186 1.02 -3.99 0.14
N SER A 187 1.22 -4.03 -1.18
CA SER A 187 1.02 -5.23 -1.98
C SER A 187 1.95 -5.26 -3.19
N HIS A 188 2.23 -6.46 -3.68
CA HIS A 188 2.81 -6.67 -5.00
C HIS A 188 1.76 -7.23 -5.99
N LEU A 189 0.53 -7.42 -5.54
CA LEU A 189 -0.59 -7.96 -6.32
C LEU A 189 -1.53 -6.84 -6.75
N VAL A 190 -1.60 -6.62 -8.04
CA VAL A 190 -2.43 -5.57 -8.63
C VAL A 190 -3.91 -5.76 -8.34
N GLY A 191 -4.40 -7.02 -8.41
CA GLY A 191 -5.79 -7.35 -8.14
C GLY A 191 -6.28 -6.97 -6.74
N GLU A 192 -5.41 -6.98 -5.73
CA GLU A 192 -5.74 -6.50 -4.38
C GLU A 192 -5.96 -5.00 -4.37
N VAL A 193 -5.08 -4.25 -5.04
CA VAL A 193 -5.20 -2.80 -5.15
C VAL A 193 -6.48 -2.42 -5.89
N GLU A 194 -6.82 -3.14 -6.97
CA GLU A 194 -8.08 -2.93 -7.72
C GLU A 194 -9.32 -3.17 -6.87
N GLN A 195 -9.27 -4.19 -6.01
CA GLN A 195 -10.40 -4.56 -5.15
C GLN A 195 -10.57 -3.59 -3.97
N LEU A 196 -9.47 -3.19 -3.34
CA LEU A 196 -9.50 -2.50 -2.05
C LEU A 196 -9.29 -0.99 -2.15
N ALA A 197 -8.34 -0.55 -3.00
CA ALA A 197 -7.83 0.80 -2.93
C ALA A 197 -8.68 1.81 -3.70
N GLN A 198 -8.92 2.97 -3.10
CA GLN A 198 -9.44 4.16 -3.77
C GLN A 198 -8.32 4.90 -4.49
N ARG A 199 -7.16 5.01 -3.83
CA ARG A 199 -5.93 5.61 -4.38
C ARG A 199 -4.76 4.64 -4.24
N VAL A 200 -3.80 4.79 -5.13
CA VAL A 200 -2.60 3.95 -5.20
C VAL A 200 -1.35 4.81 -5.31
N GLY A 201 -0.30 4.38 -4.60
CA GLY A 201 1.07 4.82 -4.83
C GLY A 201 1.87 3.67 -5.43
N ILE A 202 2.47 3.88 -6.61
CA ILE A 202 3.35 2.90 -7.25
C ILE A 202 4.79 3.27 -6.91
N ILE A 203 5.47 2.36 -6.19
CA ILE A 203 6.87 2.55 -5.80
C ILE A 203 7.79 1.64 -6.61
N GLN A 204 8.92 2.22 -7.07
CA GLN A 204 9.98 1.52 -7.76
C GLN A 204 11.33 2.15 -7.42
N GLY A 205 12.35 1.32 -7.13
CA GLY A 205 13.69 1.80 -6.82
C GLY A 205 13.72 2.85 -5.69
N GLY A 206 12.83 2.70 -4.68
CA GLY A 206 12.74 3.63 -3.57
C GLY A 206 12.02 4.96 -3.83
N SER A 207 11.52 5.20 -5.05
CA SER A 207 10.83 6.44 -5.43
C SER A 207 9.38 6.17 -5.83
N CYS A 208 8.49 7.14 -5.62
CA CYS A 208 7.12 7.09 -6.11
C CYS A 208 7.07 7.45 -7.59
N ARG A 209 6.54 6.54 -8.42
CA ARG A 209 6.36 6.74 -9.87
C ARG A 209 4.99 7.26 -10.23
N PHE A 210 4.01 6.94 -9.42
CA PHE A 210 2.64 7.44 -9.55
C PHE A 210 1.98 7.49 -8.17
N GLU A 211 1.18 8.53 -7.95
CA GLU A 211 0.26 8.64 -6.83
C GLU A 211 -1.05 9.24 -7.35
N GLY A 212 -2.16 8.59 -7.08
CA GLY A 212 -3.46 9.07 -7.50
C GLY A 212 -4.57 8.05 -7.37
N GLU A 213 -5.76 8.40 -7.85
CA GLU A 213 -6.90 7.48 -7.90
C GLU A 213 -6.64 6.35 -8.90
N VAL A 214 -7.08 5.13 -8.56
CA VAL A 214 -6.91 3.94 -9.41
C VAL A 214 -7.57 4.15 -10.78
N GLY A 215 -8.76 4.78 -10.80
CA GLY A 215 -9.45 5.13 -12.05
C GLY A 215 -8.68 6.15 -12.91
N ALA A 216 -8.09 7.15 -12.27
CA ALA A 216 -7.31 8.17 -12.97
C ALA A 216 -6.04 7.59 -13.61
N LEU A 217 -5.40 6.61 -12.97
CA LEU A 217 -4.26 5.90 -13.52
C LEU A 217 -4.59 5.24 -14.89
N ARG A 218 -5.73 4.56 -14.97
CA ARG A 218 -6.20 3.94 -16.21
C ARG A 218 -6.51 4.97 -17.32
N MET A 219 -6.94 6.16 -16.96
CA MET A 219 -7.19 7.23 -17.94
C MET A 219 -5.90 7.88 -18.44
N ARG A 220 -4.84 7.89 -17.64
CA ARG A 220 -3.57 8.52 -17.97
C ARG A 220 -2.63 7.65 -18.78
N VAL A 221 -2.71 6.32 -18.64
CA VAL A 221 -1.78 5.38 -19.29
C VAL A 221 -2.50 4.58 -20.36
N ARG A 222 -1.98 4.62 -21.58
CA ARG A 222 -2.57 3.94 -22.75
C ARG A 222 -1.50 3.30 -23.62
N ARG A 223 -1.93 2.34 -24.42
CA ARG A 223 -1.13 1.75 -25.51
C ARG A 223 -1.47 2.42 -26.82
N ILE A 224 -0.44 2.72 -27.62
CA ILE A 224 -0.60 3.18 -29.00
C ILE A 224 -0.37 1.98 -29.89
N VAL A 225 -1.37 1.64 -30.72
CA VAL A 225 -1.30 0.48 -31.62
C VAL A 225 -0.51 0.87 -32.85
N ALA A 226 0.65 0.23 -33.06
CA ALA A 226 1.67 0.60 -34.06
C ALA A 226 1.25 0.63 -35.53
N HIS A 227 0.07 0.08 -35.90
CA HIS A 227 -0.40 0.07 -37.27
C HIS A 227 -1.01 1.40 -37.75
N ILE A 228 -1.11 2.38 -36.86
CA ILE A 228 -1.89 3.61 -37.10
C ILE A 228 -1.05 4.87 -36.87
N ALA A 229 0.10 4.78 -36.22
CA ALA A 229 0.99 5.91 -36.01
C ALA A 229 2.18 5.85 -36.95
N ASP A 230 2.34 6.85 -37.81
CA ASP A 230 3.60 7.08 -38.52
C ASP A 230 4.74 7.19 -37.50
N PRO A 231 5.92 6.55 -37.71
CA PRO A 231 7.09 6.76 -36.84
C PRO A 231 7.43 8.24 -36.60
N ALA A 232 7.05 9.13 -37.50
CA ALA A 232 7.17 10.59 -37.32
C ALA A 232 6.23 11.14 -36.27
N ASP A 233 5.02 10.60 -36.08
CA ASP A 233 4.07 11.04 -35.04
C ASP A 233 4.49 10.66 -33.64
N THR A 234 5.20 9.52 -33.49
CA THR A 234 5.75 9.12 -32.17
C THR A 234 6.92 10.01 -31.73
N ALA A 235 7.62 10.69 -32.65
CA ALA A 235 8.70 11.62 -32.34
C ALA A 235 8.19 12.96 -31.79
N ILE A 236 6.93 13.32 -32.03
CA ILE A 236 6.32 14.60 -31.58
C ILE A 236 5.79 14.48 -30.15
N MET A 237 5.47 13.30 -29.66
CA MET A 237 4.84 13.05 -28.36
C MET A 237 5.61 13.50 -27.12
N PRO A 238 6.93 13.32 -26.98
CA PRO A 238 7.67 13.81 -25.82
C PRO A 238 7.60 15.33 -25.64
N GLY A 239 7.46 16.07 -26.73
CA GLY A 239 7.31 17.54 -26.71
C GLY A 239 5.90 18.04 -26.39
N ALA A 240 4.89 17.17 -26.49
CA ALA A 240 3.48 17.51 -26.34
C ALA A 240 2.85 17.07 -25.00
N GLY A 241 3.65 16.75 -24.00
CA GLY A 241 3.17 16.31 -22.67
C GLY A 241 2.90 14.81 -22.55
N PHE A 242 3.36 14.02 -23.53
CA PHE A 242 3.36 12.55 -23.48
C PHE A 242 4.71 12.04 -22.97
N THR A 243 4.67 11.11 -22.04
CA THR A 243 5.85 10.42 -21.51
C THR A 243 5.79 8.96 -21.87
N ARG A 244 6.80 8.45 -22.58
CA ARG A 244 6.91 7.03 -22.89
C ARG A 244 7.32 6.25 -21.66
N LEU A 245 6.52 5.28 -21.23
CA LEU A 245 6.82 4.39 -20.11
C LEU A 245 7.59 3.15 -20.60
N ARG A 246 7.07 2.50 -21.65
CA ARG A 246 7.68 1.29 -22.21
C ARG A 246 7.10 0.94 -23.59
N GLY A 247 7.97 0.61 -24.58
CA GLY A 247 7.51 0.14 -25.88
C GLY A 247 6.48 1.08 -26.49
N ASP A 248 5.28 0.59 -26.64
CA ASP A 248 4.09 1.27 -27.15
C ASP A 248 3.19 1.88 -26.05
N ILE A 249 3.62 1.82 -24.78
CA ILE A 249 2.84 2.31 -23.63
C ILE A 249 3.32 3.71 -23.25
N TRP A 250 2.37 4.64 -23.16
CA TRP A 250 2.59 6.05 -22.91
C TRP A 250 1.71 6.58 -21.79
N GLN A 251 2.20 7.62 -21.11
CA GLN A 251 1.47 8.35 -20.08
C GLN A 251 1.27 9.79 -20.52
N ALA A 252 0.05 10.32 -20.34
CA ALA A 252 -0.28 11.73 -20.51
C ALA A 252 -1.50 12.11 -19.67
N GLU A 253 -1.76 13.40 -19.52
CA GLU A 253 -3.01 13.85 -18.92
C GLU A 253 -4.20 13.44 -19.81
N PRO A 254 -5.36 13.07 -19.21
CA PRO A 254 -6.51 12.57 -19.97
C PRO A 254 -6.98 13.49 -21.10
N ALA A 255 -6.89 14.81 -20.90
CA ALA A 255 -7.26 15.82 -21.90
C ALA A 255 -6.39 15.72 -23.17
N LEU A 256 -5.11 15.39 -23.05
CA LEU A 256 -4.21 15.24 -24.20
C LEU A 256 -4.57 14.04 -25.05
N TRP A 257 -5.00 12.92 -24.43
CA TRP A 257 -5.48 11.76 -25.18
C TRP A 257 -6.69 12.08 -26.07
N SER A 258 -7.60 12.91 -25.55
CA SER A 258 -8.80 13.33 -26.29
C SER A 258 -8.50 14.38 -27.36
N ALA A 259 -7.54 15.27 -27.12
CA ALA A 259 -7.19 16.37 -28.03
C ALA A 259 -6.32 15.93 -29.22
N ALA A 260 -5.63 14.81 -29.10
CA ALA A 260 -4.66 14.36 -30.10
C ALA A 260 -5.26 13.82 -31.41
N GLY A 261 -6.60 13.75 -31.52
CA GLY A 261 -7.29 13.41 -32.78
C GLY A 261 -6.99 12.01 -33.32
N TRP A 262 -6.70 11.04 -32.45
CA TRP A 262 -6.36 9.68 -32.85
C TRP A 262 -7.48 9.02 -33.66
N PRO A 263 -7.16 8.25 -34.71
CA PRO A 263 -8.15 7.46 -35.40
C PRO A 263 -8.72 6.36 -34.48
N PRO A 264 -9.97 5.90 -34.75
CA PRO A 264 -10.58 4.83 -33.95
C PRO A 264 -9.68 3.59 -33.89
N GLY A 265 -9.45 3.07 -32.67
CA GLY A 265 -8.61 1.88 -32.46
C GLY A 265 -7.10 2.15 -32.37
N ALA A 266 -6.64 3.41 -32.59
CA ALA A 266 -5.23 3.75 -32.47
C ALA A 266 -4.70 3.74 -31.04
N VAL A 267 -5.59 3.91 -30.06
CA VAL A 267 -5.26 4.00 -28.64
C VAL A 267 -6.11 3.03 -27.85
N GLU A 268 -5.46 2.15 -27.09
CA GLU A 268 -6.10 1.15 -26.24
C GLU A 268 -5.96 1.48 -24.75
N THR A 269 -7.02 1.17 -24.01
CA THR A 269 -6.97 1.16 -22.53
C THR A 269 -6.24 -0.10 -22.06
N LEU A 270 -5.48 0.04 -20.99
CA LEU A 270 -4.71 -1.05 -20.40
C LEU A 270 -5.34 -1.55 -19.10
N SER A 271 -5.10 -2.82 -18.77
CA SER A 271 -5.32 -3.34 -17.43
C SER A 271 -4.39 -2.65 -16.43
N LEU A 272 -4.78 -2.60 -15.16
CA LEU A 272 -3.87 -2.06 -14.12
C LEU A 272 -2.58 -2.88 -14.02
N GLU A 273 -2.65 -4.18 -14.32
CA GLU A 273 -1.48 -5.06 -14.34
C GLU A 273 -0.50 -4.67 -15.47
N ASP A 274 -0.97 -4.41 -16.68
CA ASP A 274 -0.12 -3.95 -17.79
C ASP A 274 0.51 -2.60 -17.48
N ILE A 275 -0.27 -1.69 -16.87
CA ILE A 275 0.23 -0.38 -16.44
C ILE A 275 1.32 -0.54 -15.39
N PHE A 276 1.11 -1.39 -14.37
CA PHE A 276 2.11 -1.67 -13.33
C PHE A 276 3.38 -2.28 -13.92
N LEU A 277 3.24 -3.23 -14.86
CA LEU A 277 4.37 -3.83 -15.57
C LEU A 277 5.15 -2.81 -16.42
N ALA A 278 4.47 -1.80 -16.98
CA ALA A 278 5.12 -0.71 -17.69
C ALA A 278 5.96 0.16 -16.77
N PHE A 279 5.48 0.48 -15.57
CA PHE A 279 6.27 1.17 -14.56
C PHE A 279 7.41 0.30 -14.01
N ALA A 280 7.18 -1.01 -13.82
CA ALA A 280 8.10 -1.91 -13.10
C ALA A 280 9.37 -2.29 -13.88
N ARG A 281 9.52 -1.93 -15.17
CA ARG A 281 10.63 -2.36 -16.03
C ARG A 281 11.42 -1.21 -16.69
N THR A 282 11.39 -0.02 -16.13
CA THR A 282 12.11 1.15 -16.68
C THR A 282 13.62 1.14 -16.40
N ASP A 283 14.20 0.08 -15.86
CA ASP A 283 15.62 0.03 -15.50
C ASP A 283 16.40 -0.96 -16.38
N SER A 284 16.61 -0.62 -17.66
CA SER A 284 17.74 -1.15 -18.43
C SER A 284 17.89 -0.47 -19.80
N VAL A 285 18.04 0.87 -19.82
CA VAL A 285 18.67 1.55 -20.94
C VAL A 285 19.56 2.64 -20.38
N SER A 286 20.75 2.24 -19.91
CA SER A 286 21.92 3.11 -19.84
C SER A 286 23.14 2.21 -19.80
N ALA A 287 23.68 1.92 -20.93
CA ALA A 287 25.09 1.62 -21.18
C ALA A 287 25.47 2.30 -22.47
#